data_b4b4bf1097f59a7d2c380fdadb71b74e
#
_entry.id   b4b4bf1097f59a7d2c380fdadb71b74e
#
_cell.length_a   1.000
_cell.length_b   1.000
_cell.length_c   1.000
_cell.angle_alpha   90.00
_cell.angle_beta   90.00
_cell.angle_gamma   90.00
#
_symmetry.space_group_name_H-M   'P 1'
#
loop_
_entity.id
_entity.type
_entity.pdbx_description
1 polymer ?
#
loop_
_entity_poly.entity_id
_entity_poly.type
_entity_poly.pdbx_seq_one_letter_code
_entity_poly.pdbx_strand_id
1 'polypeptide(L)'
;MTGFDLLPKLIVKARHSKGWLRILNFMMGRIIPFNRPHGFRIIELGEERVVTCASYRRSNHNHIRGIHACAIATVAEFSAGLLLLSRLDPARYRLIMSNLEVEYMYQAKLDIIAETDLSHTVLQEKVVKPLETQEACSIVMETQVSDKAGNKVACAHTTWQIKRWDKVRTRIK
;
A
#
# COMPACT_ATOMS: atom_id res chain seq x y z
N MET A 1 -1.95 24.26 -4.49
CA MET A 1 -2.59 23.02 -4.04
C MET A 1 -1.69 21.88 -4.43
N THR A 2 -1.10 21.22 -3.48
CA THR A 2 -0.28 20.04 -3.72
C THR A 2 -1.21 18.86 -4.06
N GLY A 3 -0.75 17.88 -4.86
CA GLY A 3 -1.58 16.72 -5.24
C GLY A 3 -2.10 15.90 -4.04
N PHE A 4 -1.53 16.11 -2.87
CA PHE A 4 -1.95 15.49 -1.61
C PHE A 4 -3.27 16.05 -1.05
N ASP A 5 -3.64 17.32 -1.33
CA ASP A 5 -4.88 17.92 -0.82
C ASP A 5 -6.15 17.32 -1.45
N LEU A 6 -6.01 16.78 -2.66
CA LEU A 6 -7.10 16.14 -3.41
C LEU A 6 -7.22 14.65 -3.13
N LEU A 7 -6.16 14.01 -2.62
CA LEU A 7 -6.08 12.56 -2.46
C LEU A 7 -7.18 11.99 -1.54
N PRO A 8 -7.49 12.55 -0.35
CA PRO A 8 -8.56 12.03 0.51
C PRO A 8 -9.93 12.02 -0.18
N LYS A 9 -10.26 13.11 -0.88
CA LYS A 9 -11.54 13.22 -1.62
C LYS A 9 -11.62 12.20 -2.76
N LEU A 10 -10.52 11.96 -3.44
CA LEU A 10 -10.45 10.99 -4.53
C LEU A 10 -10.57 9.55 -4.01
N ILE A 11 -9.94 9.23 -2.88
CA ILE A 11 -10.04 7.93 -2.20
C ILE A 11 -11.50 7.62 -1.88
N VAL A 12 -12.23 8.55 -1.25
CA VAL A 12 -13.66 8.37 -0.91
C VAL A 12 -14.49 8.07 -2.17
N LYS A 13 -14.29 8.81 -3.26
CA LYS A 13 -14.99 8.56 -4.53
C LYS A 13 -14.60 7.22 -5.16
N ALA A 14 -13.33 6.85 -5.08
CA ALA A 14 -12.79 5.62 -5.66
C ALA A 14 -13.33 4.35 -4.97
N ARG A 15 -13.70 4.43 -3.69
CA ARG A 15 -14.36 3.32 -2.96
C ARG A 15 -15.69 2.90 -3.58
N HIS A 16 -16.42 3.85 -4.16
CA HIS A 16 -17.79 3.64 -4.64
C HIS A 16 -17.92 3.65 -6.17
N SER A 17 -16.82 3.89 -6.91
CA SER A 17 -16.86 4.03 -8.37
C SER A 17 -15.62 3.50 -9.07
N LYS A 18 -15.81 2.56 -9.99
CA LYS A 18 -14.74 2.04 -10.85
C LYS A 18 -14.09 3.13 -11.72
N GLY A 19 -14.86 4.16 -12.12
CA GLY A 19 -14.33 5.30 -12.87
C GLY A 19 -13.36 6.11 -12.02
N TRP A 20 -13.73 6.43 -10.79
CA TRP A 20 -12.85 7.14 -9.87
C TRP A 20 -11.65 6.31 -9.42
N LEU A 21 -11.80 4.98 -9.31
CA LEU A 21 -10.66 4.09 -9.04
C LEU A 21 -9.63 4.11 -10.18
N ARG A 22 -10.06 4.21 -11.44
CA ARG A 22 -9.17 4.38 -12.60
C ARG A 22 -8.40 5.71 -12.53
N ILE A 23 -9.08 6.80 -12.13
CA ILE A 23 -8.45 8.11 -11.93
C ILE A 23 -7.44 8.05 -10.79
N LEU A 24 -7.79 7.41 -9.67
CA LEU A 24 -6.87 7.19 -8.55
C LEU A 24 -5.63 6.41 -9.00
N ASN A 25 -5.79 5.30 -9.73
CA ASN A 25 -4.67 4.53 -10.28
C ASN A 25 -3.75 5.38 -11.16
N PHE A 26 -4.31 6.21 -12.02
CA PHE A 26 -3.53 7.13 -12.86
C PHE A 26 -2.74 8.13 -12.02
N MET A 27 -3.36 8.72 -11.01
CA MET A 27 -2.70 9.66 -10.10
C MET A 27 -1.62 8.99 -9.26
N MET A 28 -1.89 7.79 -8.70
CA MET A 28 -0.90 7.05 -7.92
C MET A 28 0.34 6.70 -8.76
N GLY A 29 0.18 6.36 -10.04
CA GLY A 29 1.31 6.16 -10.94
C GLY A 29 2.12 7.43 -11.23
N ARG A 30 1.57 8.62 -10.94
CA ARG A 30 2.27 9.91 -11.01
C ARG A 30 2.92 10.31 -9.69
N ILE A 31 2.22 10.06 -8.56
CA ILE A 31 2.68 10.36 -7.20
C ILE A 31 3.80 9.40 -6.80
N ILE A 32 3.71 8.11 -7.21
CA ILE A 32 4.72 7.09 -6.95
C ILE A 32 5.32 6.65 -8.30
N PRO A 33 6.33 7.39 -8.82
CA PRO A 33 6.90 7.10 -10.15
C PRO A 33 7.47 5.69 -10.28
N PHE A 34 7.96 5.10 -9.17
CA PHE A 34 8.49 3.75 -9.13
C PHE A 34 7.47 2.69 -9.57
N ASN A 35 6.19 2.85 -9.22
CA ASN A 35 5.14 1.88 -9.53
C ASN A 35 4.74 1.87 -11.02
N ARG A 36 4.97 2.97 -11.73
CA ARG A 36 4.51 3.16 -13.12
C ARG A 36 5.07 2.15 -14.13
N PRO A 37 6.40 1.91 -14.22
CA PRO A 37 6.95 0.94 -15.17
C PRO A 37 6.52 -0.49 -14.88
N HIS A 38 6.19 -0.80 -13.64
CA HIS A 38 5.77 -2.12 -13.19
C HIS A 38 4.27 -2.36 -13.37
N GLY A 39 3.48 -1.30 -13.58
CA GLY A 39 2.04 -1.38 -13.79
C GLY A 39 1.26 -1.88 -12.58
N PHE A 40 1.74 -1.58 -11.37
CA PHE A 40 1.01 -1.87 -10.13
C PHE A 40 -0.30 -1.08 -10.09
N ARG A 41 -1.38 -1.73 -9.67
CA ARG A 41 -2.72 -1.13 -9.68
C ARG A 41 -3.50 -1.52 -8.44
N ILE A 42 -4.36 -0.61 -8.03
CA ILE A 42 -5.40 -0.84 -7.04
C ILE A 42 -6.57 -1.49 -7.78
N ILE A 43 -7.04 -2.63 -7.31
CA ILE A 43 -8.21 -3.32 -7.87
C ILE A 43 -9.42 -3.28 -6.94
N GLU A 44 -9.17 -3.16 -5.63
CA GLU A 44 -10.20 -2.94 -4.62
C GLU A 44 -9.72 -1.93 -3.58
N LEU A 45 -10.61 -1.02 -3.18
CA LEU A 45 -10.36 -0.02 -2.16
C LEU A 45 -11.57 0.08 -1.23
N GLY A 46 -11.54 -0.70 -0.16
CA GLY A 46 -12.54 -0.66 0.91
C GLY A 46 -12.13 0.27 2.05
N GLU A 47 -12.88 0.23 3.13
CA GLU A 47 -12.53 0.94 4.37
C GLU A 47 -11.48 0.19 5.18
N GLU A 48 -11.64 -1.12 5.32
CA GLU A 48 -10.77 -1.98 6.13
C GLU A 48 -9.91 -2.93 5.29
N ARG A 49 -10.06 -2.89 3.95
CA ARG A 49 -9.37 -3.78 3.02
C ARG A 49 -8.92 -3.01 1.77
N VAL A 50 -7.70 -3.29 1.34
CA VAL A 50 -7.15 -2.86 0.05
C VAL A 50 -6.60 -4.06 -0.68
N VAL A 51 -6.88 -4.14 -1.97
CA VAL A 51 -6.33 -5.14 -2.87
C VAL A 51 -5.60 -4.45 -4.02
N THR A 52 -4.33 -4.77 -4.17
CA THR A 52 -3.51 -4.30 -5.29
C THR A 52 -3.10 -5.46 -6.19
N CYS A 53 -2.60 -5.19 -7.38
CA CYS A 53 -2.13 -6.23 -8.28
C CYS A 53 -0.87 -5.85 -9.03
N ALA A 54 -0.08 -6.85 -9.40
CA ALA A 54 1.01 -6.77 -10.36
C ALA A 54 0.77 -7.76 -11.50
N SER A 55 0.78 -7.26 -12.73
CA SER A 55 0.60 -8.12 -13.91
C SER A 55 1.84 -8.93 -14.21
N TYR A 56 1.66 -10.17 -14.68
CA TYR A 56 2.70 -11.01 -15.22
C TYR A 56 3.16 -10.46 -16.58
N ARG A 57 4.14 -9.56 -16.55
CA ARG A 57 4.67 -8.84 -17.70
C ARG A 57 6.19 -8.73 -17.62
N ARG A 58 6.85 -8.52 -18.75
CA ARG A 58 8.32 -8.53 -18.85
C ARG A 58 9.02 -7.61 -17.85
N SER A 59 8.47 -6.43 -17.56
CA SER A 59 9.03 -5.50 -16.57
C SER A 59 8.99 -5.99 -15.13
N ASN A 60 8.23 -7.05 -14.87
CA ASN A 60 8.09 -7.68 -13.55
C ASN A 60 8.76 -9.05 -13.48
N HIS A 61 9.39 -9.54 -14.57
CA HIS A 61 10.02 -10.86 -14.58
C HIS A 61 11.41 -10.85 -13.97
N ASN A 62 11.74 -11.96 -13.31
CA ASN A 62 13.11 -12.32 -12.95
C ASN A 62 13.79 -13.14 -14.09
N HIS A 63 15.04 -13.55 -13.87
CA HIS A 63 15.86 -14.31 -14.83
C HIS A 63 15.31 -15.69 -15.18
N ILE A 64 14.44 -16.28 -14.34
CA ILE A 64 13.78 -17.58 -14.57
C ILE A 64 12.31 -17.43 -15.00
N ARG A 65 11.93 -16.23 -15.47
CA ARG A 65 10.58 -15.90 -15.96
C ARG A 65 9.45 -16.08 -14.94
N GLY A 66 9.74 -15.95 -13.64
CA GLY A 66 8.73 -15.72 -12.61
C GLY A 66 8.56 -14.25 -12.33
N ILE A 67 7.55 -13.86 -11.55
CA ILE A 67 7.50 -12.51 -11.01
C ILE A 67 8.69 -12.30 -10.07
N HIS A 68 9.38 -11.18 -10.23
CA HIS A 68 10.55 -10.83 -9.44
C HIS A 68 10.18 -10.61 -7.98
N ALA A 69 11.01 -11.08 -7.05
CA ALA A 69 10.81 -10.92 -5.62
C ALA A 69 10.55 -9.46 -5.21
N CYS A 70 11.31 -8.50 -5.76
CA CYS A 70 11.08 -7.08 -5.51
C CYS A 70 9.72 -6.58 -6.00
N ALA A 71 9.17 -7.12 -7.10
CA ALA A 71 7.84 -6.76 -7.57
C ALA A 71 6.75 -7.29 -6.63
N ILE A 72 6.93 -8.50 -6.09
CA ILE A 72 6.05 -9.09 -5.06
C ILE A 72 6.09 -8.25 -3.79
N ALA A 73 7.29 -7.92 -3.29
CA ALA A 73 7.49 -7.09 -2.11
C ALA A 73 6.86 -5.70 -2.28
N THR A 74 7.06 -5.05 -3.44
CA THR A 74 6.53 -3.71 -3.69
C THR A 74 5.00 -3.69 -3.81
N VAL A 75 4.38 -4.67 -4.46
CA VAL A 75 2.92 -4.69 -4.56
C VAL A 75 2.27 -4.96 -3.21
N ALA A 76 2.92 -5.73 -2.32
CA ALA A 76 2.47 -5.94 -0.94
C ALA A 76 2.62 -4.67 -0.10
N GLU A 77 3.78 -4.01 -0.15
CA GLU A 77 4.02 -2.71 0.49
C GLU A 77 3.01 -1.66 0.01
N PHE A 78 2.76 -1.60 -1.29
CA PHE A 78 1.81 -0.66 -1.87
C PHE A 78 0.38 -0.88 -1.35
N SER A 79 -0.05 -2.14 -1.15
CA SER A 79 -1.34 -2.47 -0.57
C SER A 79 -1.46 -1.96 0.88
N ALA A 80 -0.48 -2.29 1.73
CA ALA A 80 -0.46 -1.90 3.14
C ALA A 80 -0.36 -0.38 3.32
N GLY A 81 0.57 0.26 2.60
CA GLY A 81 0.78 1.71 2.65
C GLY A 81 -0.44 2.49 2.18
N LEU A 82 -1.10 2.02 1.11
CA LEU A 82 -2.33 2.65 0.61
C LEU A 82 -3.49 2.51 1.62
N LEU A 83 -3.64 1.36 2.28
CA LEU A 83 -4.66 1.17 3.30
C LEU A 83 -4.47 2.17 4.45
N LEU A 84 -3.25 2.31 4.98
CA LEU A 84 -2.94 3.31 6.00
C LEU A 84 -3.19 4.74 5.49
N LEU A 85 -2.74 5.08 4.29
CA LEU A 85 -2.93 6.38 3.67
C LEU A 85 -4.42 6.72 3.45
N SER A 86 -5.24 5.70 3.21
CA SER A 86 -6.69 5.86 3.01
C SER A 86 -7.47 6.07 4.31
N ARG A 87 -6.86 5.75 5.45
CA ARG A 87 -7.47 5.80 6.79
C ARG A 87 -6.93 6.94 7.65
N LEU A 88 -5.76 7.46 7.33
CA LEU A 88 -5.10 8.55 8.05
C LEU A 88 -5.06 9.79 7.16
N ASP A 89 -5.21 10.97 7.78
CA ASP A 89 -5.09 12.23 7.07
C ASP A 89 -3.61 12.49 6.68
N PRO A 90 -3.26 12.45 5.38
CA PRO A 90 -1.87 12.65 4.94
C PRO A 90 -1.36 14.09 5.17
N ALA A 91 -2.25 15.05 5.40
CA ALA A 91 -1.87 16.41 5.80
C ALA A 91 -1.44 16.48 7.26
N ARG A 92 -1.90 15.57 8.11
CA ARG A 92 -1.58 15.52 9.54
C ARG A 92 -0.46 14.55 9.87
N TYR A 93 -0.36 13.44 9.15
CA TYR A 93 0.52 12.32 9.47
C TYR A 93 1.44 11.97 8.32
N ARG A 94 2.71 11.80 8.64
CA ARG A 94 3.72 11.20 7.78
C ARG A 94 3.77 9.70 8.04
N LEU A 95 3.73 8.92 6.98
CA LEU A 95 3.92 7.48 7.00
C LEU A 95 5.28 7.15 6.39
N ILE A 96 6.09 6.38 7.11
CA ILE A 96 7.38 5.87 6.61
C ILE A 96 7.46 4.39 6.95
N MET A 97 7.69 3.56 5.95
CA MET A 97 8.01 2.15 6.18
C MET A 97 9.41 2.05 6.81
N SER A 98 9.51 1.38 7.94
CA SER A 98 10.77 1.16 8.66
C SER A 98 11.32 -0.24 8.48
N ASN A 99 10.47 -1.22 8.17
CA ASN A 99 10.86 -2.59 7.89
C ASN A 99 9.91 -3.24 6.89
N LEU A 100 10.47 -4.13 6.07
CA LEU A 100 9.73 -5.01 5.17
C LEU A 100 10.35 -6.39 5.24
N GLU A 101 9.58 -7.37 5.68
CA GLU A 101 9.92 -8.77 5.71
C GLU A 101 8.97 -9.54 4.80
N VAL A 102 9.50 -10.39 3.94
CA VAL A 102 8.69 -11.15 2.98
C VAL A 102 9.12 -12.61 2.97
N GLU A 103 8.18 -13.48 3.28
CA GLU A 103 8.31 -14.91 3.10
C GLU A 103 7.77 -15.29 1.72
N TYR A 104 8.65 -15.83 0.86
CA TYR A 104 8.29 -16.26 -0.49
C TYR A 104 8.04 -17.76 -0.50
N MET A 105 6.84 -18.17 -0.94
CA MET A 105 6.38 -19.56 -0.88
C MET A 105 6.25 -20.22 -2.25
N TYR A 106 5.98 -19.41 -3.30
CA TYR A 106 5.67 -19.94 -4.62
C TYR A 106 6.18 -19.05 -5.75
N GLN A 107 6.71 -19.65 -6.83
CA GLN A 107 7.12 -18.92 -8.03
C GLN A 107 5.92 -18.55 -8.90
N ALA A 108 5.43 -17.33 -8.80
CA ALA A 108 4.31 -16.87 -9.59
C ALA A 108 4.69 -16.68 -11.08
N LYS A 109 3.88 -17.26 -11.97
CA LYS A 109 3.93 -17.10 -13.44
C LYS A 109 2.60 -16.61 -14.01
N LEU A 110 1.76 -16.02 -13.16
CA LEU A 110 0.48 -15.37 -13.48
C LEU A 110 0.46 -14.00 -12.81
N ASP A 111 -0.54 -13.18 -13.15
CA ASP A 111 -0.79 -11.95 -12.39
C ASP A 111 -0.96 -12.30 -10.91
N ILE A 112 -0.44 -11.46 -10.04
CA ILE A 112 -0.57 -11.58 -8.59
C ILE A 112 -1.45 -10.48 -8.02
N ILE A 113 -2.10 -10.80 -6.90
CA ILE A 113 -2.87 -9.88 -6.07
C ILE A 113 -2.29 -9.86 -4.66
N ALA A 114 -2.24 -8.68 -4.07
CA ALA A 114 -1.79 -8.46 -2.70
C ALA A 114 -2.96 -7.86 -1.90
N GLU A 115 -3.33 -8.54 -0.82
CA GLU A 115 -4.49 -8.22 0.00
C GLU A 115 -4.04 -7.84 1.40
N THR A 116 -4.48 -6.68 1.87
CA THR A 116 -4.19 -6.18 3.20
C THR A 116 -5.49 -5.78 3.89
N ASP A 117 -5.66 -6.23 5.12
CA ASP A 117 -6.80 -5.89 5.97
C ASP A 117 -6.31 -5.11 7.21
N LEU A 118 -7.13 -4.13 7.64
CA LEU A 118 -6.91 -3.37 8.87
C LEU A 118 -8.26 -2.96 9.46
N SER A 119 -8.66 -3.64 10.51
CA SER A 119 -9.92 -3.32 11.19
C SER A 119 -9.87 -1.93 11.87
N HIS A 120 -11.04 -1.32 12.02
CA HIS A 120 -11.17 -0.03 12.72
C HIS A 120 -10.61 -0.11 14.15
N THR A 121 -10.91 -1.20 14.85
CA THR A 121 -10.44 -1.42 16.23
C THR A 121 -8.92 -1.42 16.31
N VAL A 122 -8.25 -2.19 15.45
CA VAL A 122 -6.78 -2.26 15.43
C VAL A 122 -6.17 -0.90 15.10
N LEU A 123 -6.72 -0.18 14.12
CA LEU A 123 -6.26 1.16 13.79
C LEU A 123 -6.39 2.12 14.99
N GLN A 124 -7.54 2.10 15.67
CA GLN A 124 -7.76 2.95 16.86
C GLN A 124 -6.78 2.63 17.98
N GLU A 125 -6.60 1.36 18.30
CA GLU A 125 -5.75 0.93 19.43
C GLU A 125 -4.26 1.11 19.14
N LYS A 126 -3.81 0.78 17.93
CA LYS A 126 -2.38 0.76 17.59
C LYS A 126 -1.85 2.08 17.04
N VAL A 127 -2.74 2.95 16.53
CA VAL A 127 -2.31 4.18 15.86
C VAL A 127 -2.96 5.42 16.48
N VAL A 128 -4.28 5.51 16.48
CA VAL A 128 -4.96 6.76 16.83
C VAL A 128 -4.74 7.12 18.30
N LYS A 129 -5.08 6.21 19.21
CA LYS A 129 -4.90 6.40 20.67
C LYS A 129 -3.44 6.70 21.07
N PRO A 130 -2.42 5.93 20.59
CA PRO A 130 -1.03 6.28 20.89
C PRO A 130 -0.62 7.68 20.41
N LEU A 131 -1.09 8.13 19.24
CA LEU A 131 -0.77 9.45 18.70
C LEU A 131 -1.45 10.63 19.43
N GLU A 132 -2.39 10.37 20.33
CA GLU A 132 -2.95 11.40 21.22
C GLU A 132 -1.92 11.85 22.27
N THR A 133 -1.07 10.94 22.74
CA THR A 133 -0.10 11.18 23.83
C THR A 133 1.36 11.09 23.37
N GLN A 134 1.65 10.39 22.27
CA GLN A 134 2.98 10.16 21.73
C GLN A 134 3.23 10.94 20.45
N GLU A 135 4.50 11.28 20.18
CA GLU A 135 4.91 11.95 18.94
C GLU A 135 4.87 11.04 17.71
N ALA A 136 5.03 9.75 17.91
CA ALA A 136 5.04 8.72 16.86
C ALA A 136 4.57 7.38 17.41
N CYS A 137 4.02 6.55 16.54
CA CYS A 137 3.73 5.14 16.82
C CYS A 137 4.19 4.27 15.65
N SER A 138 4.17 2.96 15.85
CA SER A 138 4.45 1.98 14.80
C SER A 138 3.35 0.94 14.75
N ILE A 139 3.04 0.48 13.52
CA ILE A 139 2.11 -0.62 13.29
C ILE A 139 2.73 -1.61 12.31
N VAL A 140 2.55 -2.90 12.58
CA VAL A 140 2.88 -3.98 11.65
C VAL A 140 1.62 -4.34 10.87
N MET A 141 1.75 -4.36 9.55
CA MET A 141 0.70 -4.74 8.60
C MET A 141 1.09 -6.05 7.92
N GLU A 142 0.17 -7.01 7.92
CA GLU A 142 0.32 -8.25 7.16
C GLU A 142 -0.38 -8.10 5.80
N THR A 143 0.27 -8.58 4.76
CA THR A 143 -0.25 -8.61 3.39
C THR A 143 -0.07 -10.00 2.81
N GLN A 144 -1.17 -10.63 2.42
CA GLN A 144 -1.15 -11.91 1.72
C GLN A 144 -1.04 -11.68 0.21
N VAL A 145 -0.15 -12.42 -0.45
CA VAL A 145 0.01 -12.36 -1.91
C VAL A 145 -0.32 -13.70 -2.51
N SER A 146 -1.24 -13.72 -3.47
CA SER A 146 -1.63 -14.91 -4.23
C SER A 146 -1.56 -14.64 -5.74
N ASP A 147 -1.49 -15.69 -6.55
CA ASP A 147 -1.65 -15.58 -7.99
C ASP A 147 -3.12 -15.78 -8.42
N LYS A 148 -3.41 -15.54 -9.70
CA LYS A 148 -4.76 -15.75 -10.25
C LYS A 148 -5.28 -17.18 -10.22
N ALA A 149 -4.42 -18.17 -9.99
CA ALA A 149 -4.82 -19.56 -9.80
C ALA A 149 -5.11 -19.89 -8.33
N GLY A 150 -4.92 -18.93 -7.40
CA GLY A 150 -5.14 -19.11 -5.97
C GLY A 150 -3.93 -19.68 -5.22
N ASN A 151 -2.76 -19.81 -5.87
CA ASN A 151 -1.57 -20.23 -5.16
C ASN A 151 -1.08 -19.12 -4.24
N LYS A 152 -0.74 -19.46 -2.99
CA LYS A 152 -0.09 -18.54 -2.06
C LYS A 152 1.33 -18.27 -2.54
N VAL A 153 1.62 -17.01 -2.91
CA VAL A 153 2.90 -16.58 -3.47
C VAL A 153 3.85 -16.10 -2.39
N ALA A 154 3.35 -15.27 -1.50
CA ALA A 154 4.13 -14.70 -0.41
C ALA A 154 3.23 -14.20 0.72
N CYS A 155 3.84 -14.06 1.91
CA CYS A 155 3.30 -13.28 3.02
C CYS A 155 4.31 -12.17 3.34
N ALA A 156 3.83 -10.92 3.41
CA ALA A 156 4.67 -9.77 3.71
C ALA A 156 4.23 -9.11 5.02
N HIS A 157 5.22 -8.76 5.86
CA HIS A 157 5.02 -7.97 7.06
C HIS A 157 5.73 -6.62 6.88
N THR A 158 4.96 -5.54 6.86
CA THR A 158 5.48 -4.18 6.75
C THR A 158 5.31 -3.44 8.07
N THR A 159 6.39 -2.88 8.60
CA THR A 159 6.34 -2.03 9.79
C THR A 159 6.32 -0.58 9.37
N TRP A 160 5.28 0.14 9.75
CA TRP A 160 5.10 1.54 9.41
C TRP A 160 5.25 2.42 10.64
N GLN A 161 6.14 3.41 10.57
CA GLN A 161 6.20 4.51 11.52
C GLN A 161 5.24 5.62 11.08
N ILE A 162 4.38 6.02 11.98
CA ILE A 162 3.41 7.10 11.78
C ILE A 162 3.77 8.23 12.74
N LYS A 163 3.98 9.43 12.20
CA LYS A 163 4.37 10.60 12.98
C LYS A 163 3.61 11.84 12.52
N ARG A 164 3.23 12.70 13.45
CA ARG A 164 2.62 14.00 13.11
C ARG A 164 3.63 14.89 12.39
N TRP A 165 3.20 15.62 11.36
CA TRP A 165 4.06 16.53 10.59
C TRP A 165 4.66 17.64 11.43
N ASP A 166 3.95 18.16 12.44
CA ASP A 166 4.44 19.19 13.36
C ASP A 166 5.62 18.71 14.23
N LYS A 167 5.82 17.40 14.33
CA LYS A 167 6.92 16.74 15.05
C LYS A 167 8.03 16.20 14.15
N VAL A 168 7.94 16.44 12.84
CA VAL A 168 8.95 15.99 11.87
C VAL A 168 10.04 17.04 11.68
N ARG A 169 11.31 16.65 11.87
CA ARG A 169 12.46 17.57 11.71
C ARG A 169 12.75 17.90 10.23
N THR A 170 12.52 16.93 9.32
CA THR A 170 12.77 17.11 7.88
C THR A 170 11.50 17.63 7.20
N ARG A 171 11.53 18.86 6.68
CA ARG A 171 10.43 19.43 5.89
C ARG A 171 10.58 19.02 4.43
N ILE A 172 9.49 18.62 3.79
CA ILE A 172 9.42 18.52 2.33
C ILE A 172 9.44 19.96 1.80
N LYS A 173 10.45 20.27 0.96
CA LYS A 173 10.53 21.56 0.26
C LYS A 173 9.55 21.59 -0.90
#